data_75fbc27f0ad1cb2221d2ccd47e57ae89
#
_entry.id   75fbc27f0ad1cb2221d2ccd47e57ae89
#
_cell.length_a   1.000
_cell.length_b   1.000
_cell.length_c   1.000
_cell.angle_alpha   90.00
_cell.angle_beta   90.00
_cell.angle_gamma   90.00
#
_symmetry.space_group_name_H-M   'P 1'
#
loop_
_entity.id
_entity.type
_entity.pdbx_description
1 polymer ?
#
loop_
_entity_poly.entity_id
_entity_poly.type
_entity_poly.pdbx_seq_one_letter_code
_entity_poly.pdbx_strand_id
1 'polypeptide(L)'
;MLAAQTIFLLADTFSVLTRMMTSPKITKLCWGSIAVEKIGDDGRPIEGEEVSYRDAKVWPGGSCGWDWNKTGTSHWYGITREDVEELKNKDTEYIVLTRGQWTFLHVPPAIVKDLEDLNFKVIVERTPVAMETYNKLVSEGHRVAGLFHTTC
;
A
#
# COMPACT_ATOMS: atom_id res chain seq x y z
N MET A 1 23.65 62.21 10.33
CA MET A 1 22.71 61.51 9.43
C MET A 1 23.22 60.10 9.27
N LEU A 2 22.69 59.16 10.02
CA LEU A 2 23.00 57.72 9.87
C LEU A 2 21.87 57.07 9.12
N ALA A 3 22.19 56.57 7.90
CA ALA A 3 21.29 55.78 7.11
C ALA A 3 21.23 54.37 7.69
N ALA A 4 20.08 53.97 8.20
CA ALA A 4 19.81 52.61 8.61
C ALA A 4 19.61 51.74 7.35
N GLN A 5 20.58 50.87 7.08
CA GLN A 5 20.41 49.80 6.12
C GLN A 5 19.57 48.68 6.76
N THR A 6 18.33 48.57 6.33
CA THR A 6 17.44 47.47 6.64
C THR A 6 17.87 46.27 5.80
N ILE A 7 18.53 45.33 6.44
CA ILE A 7 18.84 44.04 5.83
C ILE A 7 17.54 43.23 5.84
N PHE A 8 16.90 43.09 4.68
CA PHE A 8 15.86 42.11 4.45
C PHE A 8 16.53 40.74 4.40
N LEU A 9 16.44 39.99 5.49
CA LEU A 9 16.66 38.56 5.47
C LEU A 9 15.47 37.91 4.76
N LEU A 10 15.66 37.60 3.48
CA LEU A 10 14.82 36.65 2.76
C LEU A 10 15.04 35.30 3.43
N ALA A 11 14.15 34.94 4.34
CA ALA A 11 14.03 33.59 4.78
C ALA A 11 13.51 32.76 3.59
N ASP A 12 14.43 32.12 2.89
CA ASP A 12 14.11 31.05 1.97
C ASP A 12 13.46 29.95 2.81
N THR A 13 12.15 30.01 2.93
CA THR A 13 11.36 28.88 3.32
C THR A 13 11.47 27.87 2.18
N PHE A 14 12.50 27.06 2.22
CA PHE A 14 12.53 25.77 1.56
C PHE A 14 11.40 24.95 2.18
N SER A 15 10.20 25.13 1.65
CA SER A 15 9.13 24.17 1.79
C SER A 15 9.63 22.91 1.12
N VAL A 16 10.26 22.04 1.90
CA VAL A 16 10.43 20.65 1.54
C VAL A 16 9.01 20.11 1.51
N LEU A 17 8.34 20.25 0.35
CA LEU A 17 7.15 19.49 0.06
C LEU A 17 7.59 18.03 0.14
N THR A 18 7.35 17.41 1.29
CA THR A 18 7.52 15.97 1.45
C THR A 18 6.64 15.35 0.39
N ARG A 19 7.25 14.85 -0.66
CA ARG A 19 6.57 14.31 -1.83
C ARG A 19 5.80 13.08 -1.37
N MET A 20 4.51 13.22 -1.18
CA MET A 20 3.68 12.12 -0.72
C MET A 20 3.57 11.08 -1.84
N MET A 21 4.03 9.87 -1.55
CA MET A 21 3.92 8.74 -2.44
C MET A 21 2.46 8.36 -2.61
N THR A 22 2.04 8.06 -3.83
CA THR A 22 0.67 7.63 -4.14
C THR A 22 0.58 6.11 -4.09
N SER A 23 -0.49 5.60 -3.53
CA SER A 23 -0.80 4.17 -3.59
C SER A 23 -1.30 3.82 -4.99
N PRO A 24 -0.77 2.75 -5.65
CA PRO A 24 -1.25 2.34 -6.97
C PRO A 24 -2.67 1.79 -6.88
N LYS A 25 -3.55 2.18 -7.80
CA LYS A 25 -4.86 1.55 -7.92
C LYS A 25 -4.76 0.15 -8.51
N ILE A 26 -5.67 -0.70 -8.12
CA ILE A 26 -5.84 -2.01 -8.75
C ILE A 26 -6.72 -1.81 -9.98
N THR A 27 -6.19 -2.14 -11.16
CA THR A 27 -6.86 -1.91 -12.44
C THR A 27 -7.64 -3.13 -12.92
N LYS A 28 -7.20 -4.32 -12.52
CA LYS A 28 -7.85 -5.58 -12.93
C LYS A 28 -7.62 -6.67 -11.89
N LEU A 29 -8.65 -7.46 -11.64
CA LEU A 29 -8.60 -8.68 -10.83
C LEU A 29 -9.22 -9.83 -11.61
N CYS A 30 -8.44 -10.91 -11.77
CA CYS A 30 -8.88 -12.18 -12.31
C CYS A 30 -8.46 -13.31 -11.39
N TRP A 31 -8.98 -14.52 -11.62
CA TRP A 31 -8.46 -15.70 -10.94
C TRP A 31 -6.99 -15.94 -11.32
N GLY A 32 -6.10 -15.86 -10.34
CA GLY A 32 -4.67 -16.07 -10.53
C GLY A 32 -3.91 -14.88 -11.13
N SER A 33 -4.53 -13.70 -11.26
CA SER A 33 -3.86 -12.51 -11.78
C SER A 33 -4.47 -11.22 -11.25
N ILE A 34 -3.58 -10.28 -10.93
CA ILE A 34 -3.95 -8.92 -10.53
C ILE A 34 -3.06 -7.92 -11.25
N ALA A 35 -3.66 -6.86 -11.80
CA ALA A 35 -2.96 -5.75 -12.40
C ALA A 35 -3.13 -4.50 -11.54
N VAL A 36 -2.06 -3.74 -11.42
CA VAL A 36 -2.01 -2.49 -10.65
C VAL A 36 -1.34 -1.40 -11.48
N GLU A 37 -1.67 -0.14 -11.20
CA GLU A 37 -0.98 1.00 -11.80
C GLU A 37 0.53 0.90 -11.54
N LYS A 38 1.33 1.17 -12.56
CA LYS A 38 2.79 1.26 -12.41
C LYS A 38 3.16 2.61 -11.82
N ILE A 39 3.91 2.58 -10.74
CA ILE A 39 4.43 3.80 -10.10
C ILE A 39 5.80 4.14 -10.70
N GLY A 40 5.96 5.38 -11.10
CA GLY A 40 7.22 5.92 -11.61
C GLY A 40 8.20 6.32 -10.50
N ASP A 41 9.41 6.70 -10.89
CA ASP A 41 10.47 7.14 -9.97
C ASP A 41 10.08 8.39 -9.17
N ASP A 42 9.06 9.09 -9.65
CA ASP A 42 8.49 10.25 -8.99
C ASP A 42 7.47 9.91 -7.90
N GLY A 43 7.19 8.64 -7.66
CA GLY A 43 6.22 8.16 -6.68
C GLY A 43 4.76 8.31 -7.11
N ARG A 44 4.50 8.54 -8.41
CA ARG A 44 3.16 8.70 -8.98
C ARG A 44 2.86 7.64 -10.03
N PRO A 45 1.57 7.32 -10.26
CA PRO A 45 1.20 6.45 -11.36
C PRO A 45 1.62 7.03 -12.72
N ILE A 46 2.15 6.15 -13.57
CA ILE A 46 2.42 6.46 -14.97
C ILE A 46 1.11 6.20 -15.73
N GLU A 47 0.59 7.23 -16.38
CA GLU A 47 -0.69 7.15 -17.09
C GLU A 47 -0.68 6.05 -18.15
N GLY A 48 -1.67 5.18 -18.10
CA GLY A 48 -1.83 4.08 -19.05
C GLY A 48 -0.88 2.90 -18.87
N GLU A 49 0.02 2.94 -17.88
CA GLU A 49 0.91 1.81 -17.58
C GLU A 49 0.44 1.03 -16.36
N GLU A 50 0.50 -0.29 -16.47
CA GLU A 50 0.19 -1.21 -15.39
C GLU A 50 1.20 -2.35 -15.32
N VAL A 51 1.28 -3.00 -14.18
CA VAL A 51 2.08 -4.19 -13.95
C VAL A 51 1.18 -5.29 -13.38
N SER A 52 1.40 -6.52 -13.83
CA SER A 52 0.60 -7.68 -13.42
C SER A 52 1.40 -8.65 -12.58
N TYR A 53 0.74 -9.25 -11.61
CA TYR A 53 1.27 -10.27 -10.72
C TYR A 53 0.29 -11.44 -10.59
N ARG A 54 0.76 -12.58 -10.10
CA ARG A 54 -0.15 -13.64 -9.64
C ARG A 54 -0.86 -13.18 -8.37
N ASP A 55 -0.10 -12.93 -7.32
CA ASP A 55 -0.53 -12.28 -6.08
C ASP A 55 0.33 -11.03 -5.87
N ALA A 56 -0.19 -10.02 -5.24
CA ALA A 56 0.50 -8.73 -5.14
C ALA A 56 0.61 -8.20 -3.71
N LYS A 57 1.72 -7.52 -3.47
CA LYS A 57 1.86 -6.53 -2.42
C LYS A 57 1.82 -5.14 -3.04
N VAL A 58 1.08 -4.24 -2.43
CA VAL A 58 0.97 -2.84 -2.85
C VAL A 58 1.19 -1.91 -1.65
N TRP A 59 1.81 -0.77 -1.90
CA TRP A 59 2.07 0.24 -0.85
C TRP A 59 2.20 1.63 -1.47
N PRO A 60 2.14 2.70 -0.68
CA PRO A 60 2.42 4.05 -1.19
C PRO A 60 3.80 4.09 -1.87
N GLY A 61 3.82 4.31 -3.16
CA GLY A 61 5.04 4.41 -3.98
C GLY A 61 5.45 3.15 -4.72
N GLY A 62 4.70 2.04 -4.63
CA GLY A 62 5.08 0.84 -5.36
C GLY A 62 4.23 -0.40 -5.18
N SER A 63 4.69 -1.45 -5.83
CA SER A 63 4.10 -2.79 -5.75
C SER A 63 5.14 -3.85 -6.09
N CYS A 64 4.90 -5.09 -5.70
CA CYS A 64 5.67 -6.25 -6.13
C CYS A 64 4.81 -7.52 -6.12
N GLY A 65 5.33 -8.58 -6.73
CA GLY A 65 4.75 -9.91 -6.59
C GLY A 65 4.87 -10.42 -5.16
N TRP A 66 3.83 -11.07 -4.67
CA TRP A 66 3.84 -11.70 -3.36
C TRP A 66 4.20 -13.18 -3.49
N ASP A 67 5.41 -13.52 -3.08
CA ASP A 67 5.94 -14.88 -3.12
C ASP A 67 5.78 -15.57 -1.76
N TRP A 68 4.82 -16.47 -1.66
CA TRP A 68 4.53 -17.25 -0.45
C TRP A 68 5.68 -18.14 -0.01
N ASN A 69 6.52 -18.61 -0.94
CA ASN A 69 7.63 -19.49 -0.62
C ASN A 69 8.72 -18.80 0.20
N LYS A 70 8.88 -17.49 0.02
CA LYS A 70 9.86 -16.70 0.77
C LYS A 70 9.54 -16.58 2.25
N THR A 71 8.26 -16.54 2.59
CA THR A 71 7.77 -16.23 3.94
C THR A 71 7.12 -17.41 4.65
N GLY A 72 6.95 -18.55 3.94
CA GLY A 72 6.27 -19.73 4.48
C GLY A 72 4.76 -19.57 4.57
N THR A 73 4.18 -18.66 3.82
CA THR A 73 2.74 -18.44 3.74
C THR A 73 2.04 -19.64 3.11
N SER A 74 0.91 -20.04 3.65
CA SER A 74 0.04 -21.10 3.12
C SER A 74 -1.40 -20.82 3.49
N HIS A 75 -2.34 -21.48 2.81
CA HIS A 75 -3.76 -21.39 3.19
C HIS A 75 -4.00 -21.83 4.62
N TRP A 76 -3.27 -22.86 5.09
CA TRP A 76 -3.43 -23.45 6.42
C TRP A 76 -2.89 -22.56 7.53
N TYR A 77 -1.62 -22.13 7.41
CA TYR A 77 -0.97 -21.28 8.42
C TYR A 77 -1.33 -19.81 8.27
N GLY A 78 -1.71 -19.42 7.05
CA GLY A 78 -2.05 -18.04 6.72
C GLY A 78 -0.86 -17.17 6.37
N ILE A 79 -1.11 -15.87 6.35
CA ILE A 79 -0.07 -14.86 6.17
C ILE A 79 0.87 -14.82 7.37
N THR A 80 2.09 -14.34 7.15
CA THR A 80 3.13 -14.24 8.17
C THR A 80 3.43 -12.78 8.50
N ARG A 81 4.17 -12.55 9.60
CA ARG A 81 4.65 -11.20 9.95
C ARG A 81 5.57 -10.62 8.88
N GLU A 82 6.38 -11.45 8.23
CA GLU A 82 7.24 -11.01 7.12
C GLU A 82 6.43 -10.52 5.91
N ASP A 83 5.28 -11.11 5.63
CA ASP A 83 4.43 -10.68 4.53
C ASP A 83 4.00 -9.21 4.63
N VAL A 84 3.81 -8.73 5.86
CA VAL A 84 3.32 -7.37 6.12
C VAL A 84 4.42 -6.34 6.37
N GLU A 85 5.69 -6.75 6.45
CA GLU A 85 6.79 -5.82 6.75
C GLU A 85 6.89 -4.69 5.72
N GLU A 86 6.83 -5.00 4.44
CA GLU A 86 6.90 -4.01 3.36
C GLU A 86 5.70 -3.05 3.34
N LEU A 87 4.61 -3.43 3.97
CA LEU A 87 3.39 -2.63 4.05
C LEU A 87 3.45 -1.56 5.15
N LYS A 88 4.33 -1.74 6.13
CA LYS A 88 4.52 -0.83 7.27
C LYS A 88 5.36 0.39 6.90
N ASN A 89 5.03 1.02 5.80
CA ASN A 89 5.69 2.25 5.39
C ASN A 89 5.24 3.40 6.31
N LYS A 90 6.13 4.38 6.54
CA LYS A 90 5.86 5.57 7.37
C LYS A 90 4.61 6.33 6.96
N ASP A 91 4.30 6.30 5.66
CA ASP A 91 3.19 7.05 5.10
C ASP A 91 1.91 6.23 4.99
N THR A 92 1.93 4.95 5.29
CA THR A 92 0.75 4.08 5.23
C THR A 92 -0.23 4.42 6.36
N GLU A 93 -1.49 4.60 6.01
CA GLU A 93 -2.61 4.81 6.95
C GLU A 93 -3.45 3.55 7.10
N TYR A 94 -3.78 2.90 5.99
CA TYR A 94 -4.60 1.70 5.92
C TYR A 94 -3.80 0.52 5.40
N ILE A 95 -4.03 -0.64 5.99
CA ILE A 95 -3.51 -1.91 5.48
C ILE A 95 -4.69 -2.83 5.20
N VAL A 96 -4.80 -3.26 3.95
CA VAL A 96 -5.82 -4.18 3.46
C VAL A 96 -5.23 -5.58 3.31
N LEU A 97 -5.78 -6.53 4.04
CA LEU A 97 -5.36 -7.93 4.02
C LEU A 97 -6.47 -8.77 3.41
N THR A 98 -6.18 -9.47 2.33
CA THR A 98 -7.18 -10.27 1.63
C THR A 98 -7.10 -11.74 2.02
N ARG A 99 -8.25 -12.42 1.91
CA ARG A 99 -8.40 -13.84 2.23
C ARG A 99 -8.57 -14.72 0.98
N GLY A 100 -8.35 -14.19 -0.21
CA GLY A 100 -8.64 -14.85 -1.46
C GLY A 100 -10.10 -14.67 -1.90
N GLN A 101 -10.44 -15.19 -3.07
CA GLN A 101 -11.78 -15.05 -3.63
C GLN A 101 -12.83 -15.91 -2.89
N TRP A 102 -12.40 -17.01 -2.26
CA TRP A 102 -13.24 -17.93 -1.50
C TRP A 102 -12.96 -17.95 0.02
N THR A 103 -12.15 -17.02 0.50
CA THR A 103 -11.81 -16.86 1.93
C THR A 103 -11.01 -18.00 2.56
N PHE A 104 -10.27 -18.77 1.78
CA PHE A 104 -9.47 -19.88 2.30
C PHE A 104 -8.12 -19.46 2.88
N LEU A 105 -7.62 -18.28 2.52
CA LEU A 105 -6.40 -17.78 3.13
C LEU A 105 -6.67 -17.29 4.54
N HIS A 106 -5.97 -17.87 5.50
CA HIS A 106 -6.08 -17.46 6.89
C HIS A 106 -5.30 -16.15 7.16
N VAL A 107 -5.93 -15.22 7.85
CA VAL A 107 -5.29 -14.00 8.38
C VAL A 107 -5.28 -14.10 9.91
N PRO A 108 -4.13 -14.41 10.54
CA PRO A 108 -4.06 -14.58 11.98
C PRO A 108 -4.45 -13.30 12.73
N PRO A 109 -5.37 -13.39 13.72
CA PRO A 109 -5.77 -12.21 14.51
C PRO A 109 -4.60 -11.50 15.19
N ALA A 110 -3.55 -12.23 15.56
CA ALA A 110 -2.35 -11.66 16.17
C ALA A 110 -1.63 -10.66 15.24
N ILE A 111 -1.61 -10.93 13.94
CA ILE A 111 -1.00 -10.01 12.96
C ILE A 111 -1.84 -8.74 12.83
N VAL A 112 -3.16 -8.86 12.78
CA VAL A 112 -4.08 -7.72 12.76
C VAL A 112 -3.86 -6.86 13.98
N LYS A 113 -3.82 -7.47 15.16
CA LYS A 113 -3.56 -6.76 16.42
C LYS A 113 -2.21 -6.06 16.43
N ASP A 114 -1.15 -6.71 15.99
CA ASP A 114 0.20 -6.11 15.91
C ASP A 114 0.19 -4.85 15.04
N LEU A 115 -0.51 -4.87 13.91
CA LEU A 115 -0.63 -3.73 13.01
C LEU A 115 -1.49 -2.60 13.62
N GLU A 116 -2.60 -2.94 14.26
CA GLU A 116 -3.45 -1.96 14.94
C GLU A 116 -2.72 -1.30 16.13
N ASP A 117 -1.92 -2.05 16.88
CA ASP A 117 -1.08 -1.53 17.97
C ASP A 117 -0.01 -0.53 17.44
N LEU A 118 0.36 -0.62 16.16
CA LEU A 118 1.21 0.34 15.45
C LEU A 118 0.43 1.51 14.82
N ASN A 119 -0.84 1.64 15.13
CA ASN A 119 -1.77 2.67 14.64
C ASN A 119 -2.15 2.57 13.15
N PHE A 120 -1.95 1.44 12.51
CA PHE A 120 -2.53 1.20 11.20
C PHE A 120 -4.03 0.88 11.32
N LYS A 121 -4.82 1.36 10.36
CA LYS A 121 -6.21 0.96 10.20
C LYS A 121 -6.23 -0.30 9.33
N VAL A 122 -6.62 -1.44 9.90
CA VAL A 122 -6.55 -2.73 9.23
C VAL A 122 -7.93 -3.16 8.74
N ILE A 123 -7.99 -3.58 7.48
CA ILE A 123 -9.18 -4.11 6.81
C ILE A 123 -8.87 -5.53 6.37
N VAL A 124 -9.70 -6.49 6.75
CA VAL A 124 -9.58 -7.89 6.35
C VAL A 124 -10.85 -8.29 5.61
N GLU A 125 -10.73 -8.62 4.34
CA GLU A 125 -11.87 -8.94 3.49
C GLU A 125 -11.53 -9.96 2.41
N ARG A 126 -12.56 -10.51 1.81
CA ARG A 126 -12.48 -11.30 0.59
C ARG A 126 -11.94 -10.42 -0.55
N THR A 127 -11.07 -10.97 -1.39
CA THR A 127 -10.29 -10.19 -2.37
C THR A 127 -11.11 -9.27 -3.28
N PRO A 128 -12.25 -9.68 -3.88
CA PRO A 128 -13.02 -8.75 -4.72
C PRO A 128 -13.58 -7.55 -3.96
N VAL A 129 -14.05 -7.75 -2.74
CA VAL A 129 -14.56 -6.66 -1.86
C VAL A 129 -13.41 -5.78 -1.41
N ALA A 130 -12.30 -6.39 -1.02
CA ALA A 130 -11.09 -5.67 -0.62
C ALA A 130 -10.54 -4.78 -1.72
N MET A 131 -10.57 -5.22 -2.98
CA MET A 131 -10.18 -4.40 -4.12
C MET A 131 -11.03 -3.12 -4.24
N GLU A 132 -12.34 -3.24 -4.09
CA GLU A 132 -13.25 -2.08 -4.13
C GLU A 132 -12.96 -1.10 -2.99
N THR A 133 -12.83 -1.62 -1.77
CA THR A 133 -12.49 -0.84 -0.57
C THR A 133 -11.14 -0.14 -0.73
N TYR A 134 -10.12 -0.88 -1.18
CA TYR A 134 -8.78 -0.35 -1.43
C TYR A 134 -8.81 0.80 -2.44
N ASN A 135 -9.41 0.59 -3.61
CA ASN A 135 -9.46 1.59 -4.66
C ASN A 135 -10.26 2.83 -4.25
N LYS A 136 -11.32 2.66 -3.47
CA LYS A 136 -12.10 3.78 -2.91
C LYS A 136 -11.22 4.63 -1.99
N LEU A 137 -10.50 4.02 -1.06
CA LEU A 137 -9.61 4.72 -0.14
C LEU A 137 -8.49 5.46 -0.89
N VAL A 138 -7.90 4.83 -1.91
CA VAL A 138 -6.89 5.47 -2.76
C VAL A 138 -7.49 6.68 -3.49
N SER A 139 -8.70 6.56 -4.03
CA SER A 139 -9.40 7.65 -4.72
C SER A 139 -9.75 8.81 -3.78
N GLU A 140 -9.93 8.55 -2.50
CA GLU A 140 -10.16 9.56 -1.46
C GLU A 140 -8.85 10.22 -0.97
N GLY A 141 -7.71 9.82 -1.53
CA GLY A 141 -6.40 10.38 -1.20
C GLY A 141 -5.70 9.74 -0.01
N HIS A 142 -6.22 8.62 0.51
CA HIS A 142 -5.55 7.88 1.57
C HIS A 142 -4.33 7.11 1.05
N ARG A 143 -3.37 6.91 1.91
CA ARG A 143 -2.19 6.10 1.66
C ARG A 143 -2.46 4.68 2.16
N VAL A 144 -2.66 3.78 1.22
CA VAL A 144 -3.11 2.42 1.46
C VAL A 144 -2.06 1.42 1.01
N ALA A 145 -1.81 0.43 1.84
CA ALA A 145 -1.02 -0.75 1.49
C ALA A 145 -1.89 -2.01 1.57
N GLY A 146 -1.47 -3.08 0.93
CA GLY A 146 -2.24 -4.32 1.01
C GLY A 146 -1.54 -5.56 0.48
N LEU A 147 -2.05 -6.71 0.92
CA LEU A 147 -1.77 -8.03 0.41
C LEU A 147 -2.98 -8.53 -0.38
N PHE A 148 -2.76 -8.90 -1.63
CA PHE A 148 -3.82 -9.36 -2.52
C PHE A 148 -3.55 -10.77 -3.02
N HIS A 149 -4.33 -11.73 -2.51
CA HIS A 149 -4.37 -13.12 -2.97
C HIS A 149 -5.48 -13.28 -4.01
N THR A 150 -5.15 -13.79 -5.19
CA THR A 150 -6.05 -13.76 -6.36
C THR A 150 -6.82 -15.03 -6.60
N THR A 151 -6.50 -16.12 -5.90
CA THR A 151 -7.22 -17.39 -6.01
C THR A 151 -8.07 -17.68 -4.75
N CYS A 152 -8.17 -18.92 -4.33
CA CYS A 152 -8.98 -19.29 -3.19
C CYS A 152 -8.54 -18.68 -1.86
#